data_83ca0b5a42b05657fd2ededa7b1ab585
#
_entry.id   83ca0b5a42b05657fd2ededa7b1ab585
#
_cell.length_a   1.000
_cell.length_b   1.000
_cell.length_c   1.000
_cell.angle_alpha   90.00
_cell.angle_beta   90.00
_cell.angle_gamma   90.00
#
_symmetry.space_group_name_H-M   'P 1'
#
loop_
_entity.id
_entity.type
_entity.pdbx_description
1 polymer ?
#
loop_
_entity_poly.entity_id
_entity_poly.type
_entity_poly.pdbx_seq_one_letter_code
_entity_poly.pdbx_strand_id
1 'polypeptide(L)'
;MAPNHVCRVIGVLLIIYSGVATTQAAEPGPRPFYLVDDMDEGLLRDQLEACASGPFVRSDFSIGHRGAPLQFHEHTLESYVAAARMGAGILECDVTFTKDRELVCRHSQCDLHTTTNILAIPQLAARCSEPFTPATLNDDGSVETPATANCCTSDITLDEFRQLQGKMDGANSAATSVEDYLAGTSNWRTDLYSSGTLVTHAESIELFKSLGARMTPELKSPSVEMPFEGTYSQQNYAQQLIDEYKVAGVPASHVRAQSFNIEDIAYWIENESDFGKRAIYLEGRYADPSFDPLNQATWEPSMQELIDMGIRVLAPPTWMLVTNKDGRIVPSNYAVEARAAGLQLITWTLERSGPLSGGGGWYYQSIADITDNDGDVLNLLDVLAQDVGVIGVFSDWPATVTYYANCKGIALRPDKIE
;
A
#
# COMPACT_ATOMS: atom_id res chain seq x y z
N MET A 1 -23.77 8.91 -81.27
CA MET A 1 -23.11 9.67 -80.18
C MET A 1 -23.46 8.99 -78.87
N ALA A 2 -22.58 8.21 -78.31
CA ALA A 2 -22.80 7.52 -77.02
C ALA A 2 -21.96 8.28 -75.90
N PRO A 3 -22.52 8.47 -74.69
CA PRO A 3 -21.78 9.14 -73.62
C PRO A 3 -20.92 8.12 -72.85
N ASN A 4 -19.65 8.48 -72.70
CA ASN A 4 -18.68 7.76 -71.83
C ASN A 4 -19.00 7.96 -70.34
N HIS A 5 -19.29 6.85 -69.64
CA HIS A 5 -19.31 6.84 -68.16
C HIS A 5 -17.91 6.61 -67.61
N VAL A 6 -17.34 7.60 -66.94
CA VAL A 6 -16.12 7.48 -66.19
C VAL A 6 -16.47 7.03 -64.77
N CYS A 7 -16.12 5.80 -64.44
CA CYS A 7 -16.24 5.26 -63.08
C CYS A 7 -15.08 5.74 -62.21
N ARG A 8 -15.34 6.64 -61.24
CA ARG A 8 -14.35 7.05 -60.22
C ARG A 8 -14.34 6.02 -59.09
N VAL A 9 -13.25 5.29 -58.99
CA VAL A 9 -12.96 4.43 -57.83
C VAL A 9 -12.43 5.33 -56.71
N ILE A 10 -13.21 5.47 -55.63
CA ILE A 10 -12.78 6.14 -54.39
C ILE A 10 -12.08 5.09 -53.54
N GLY A 11 -10.77 5.15 -53.51
CA GLY A 11 -9.94 4.36 -52.58
C GLY A 11 -10.12 4.88 -51.16
N VAL A 12 -10.73 4.10 -50.27
CA VAL A 12 -10.77 4.37 -48.83
C VAL A 12 -9.44 3.93 -48.25
N LEU A 13 -8.64 4.92 -47.87
CA LEU A 13 -7.38 4.67 -47.12
C LEU A 13 -7.74 4.34 -45.66
N LEU A 14 -7.68 3.08 -45.25
CA LEU A 14 -7.78 2.68 -43.85
C LEU A 14 -6.46 3.05 -43.18
N ILE A 15 -6.45 4.14 -42.40
CA ILE A 15 -5.36 4.47 -41.49
C ILE A 15 -5.53 3.58 -40.27
N ILE A 16 -4.71 2.51 -40.20
CA ILE A 16 -4.57 1.69 -39.00
C ILE A 16 -3.76 2.52 -37.99
N TYR A 17 -4.44 3.13 -37.03
CA TYR A 17 -3.77 3.69 -35.85
C TYR A 17 -3.25 2.50 -35.01
N SER A 18 -1.98 2.18 -35.17
CA SER A 18 -1.25 1.38 -34.22
C SER A 18 -1.13 2.22 -32.93
N GLY A 19 -1.98 1.94 -31.96
CA GLY A 19 -1.87 2.53 -30.63
C GLY A 19 -0.53 2.11 -30.03
N VAL A 20 0.49 2.95 -30.15
CA VAL A 20 1.69 2.85 -29.32
C VAL A 20 1.23 3.17 -27.90
N ALA A 21 1.20 2.16 -27.03
CA ALA A 21 1.01 2.40 -25.61
C ALA A 21 2.12 3.35 -25.15
N THR A 22 1.78 4.59 -24.88
CA THR A 22 2.73 5.57 -24.35
C THR A 22 3.04 5.16 -22.92
N THR A 23 4.25 4.62 -22.68
CA THR A 23 4.75 4.38 -21.34
C THR A 23 4.82 5.73 -20.62
N GLN A 24 4.12 5.84 -19.47
CA GLN A 24 4.14 7.08 -18.70
C GLN A 24 5.50 7.23 -18.03
N ALA A 25 6.15 8.38 -18.24
CA ALA A 25 7.42 8.71 -17.61
C ALA A 25 7.27 8.76 -16.08
N ALA A 26 8.30 8.31 -15.38
CA ALA A 26 8.40 8.38 -13.92
C ALA A 26 9.48 9.39 -13.51
N GLU A 27 9.26 10.05 -12.38
CA GLU A 27 10.14 11.05 -11.78
C GLU A 27 10.65 10.52 -10.42
N PRO A 28 11.74 9.73 -10.39
CA PRO A 28 12.18 9.09 -9.15
C PRO A 28 12.69 10.06 -8.07
N GLY A 29 13.09 11.28 -8.46
CA GLY A 29 13.68 12.25 -7.54
C GLY A 29 15.04 11.78 -6.98
N PRO A 30 15.60 12.44 -5.95
CA PRO A 30 16.98 12.20 -5.50
C PRO A 30 17.16 10.96 -4.63
N ARG A 31 16.10 10.45 -3.94
CA ARG A 31 16.24 9.40 -2.93
C ARG A 31 16.83 8.09 -3.46
N PRO A 32 16.37 7.53 -4.61
CA PRO A 32 16.96 6.27 -5.10
C PRO A 32 18.47 6.39 -5.36
N PHE A 33 18.93 7.53 -5.85
CA PHE A 33 20.38 7.76 -6.11
C PHE A 33 21.18 7.80 -4.81
N TYR A 34 20.66 8.49 -3.78
CA TYR A 34 21.25 8.48 -2.43
C TYR A 34 21.35 7.04 -1.88
N LEU A 35 20.29 6.24 -2.01
CA LEU A 35 20.29 4.85 -1.55
C LEU A 35 21.32 3.99 -2.28
N VAL A 36 21.51 4.21 -3.59
CA VAL A 36 22.57 3.52 -4.36
C VAL A 36 23.96 3.97 -3.90
N ASP A 37 24.16 5.26 -3.66
CA ASP A 37 25.45 5.80 -3.17
C ASP A 37 25.80 5.24 -1.78
N ASP A 38 24.79 4.94 -0.95
CA ASP A 38 24.96 4.41 0.43
C ASP A 38 25.10 2.89 0.48
N MET A 39 24.93 2.17 -0.65
CA MET A 39 25.19 0.73 -0.72
C MET A 39 26.68 0.40 -0.57
N ASP A 40 26.97 -0.76 0.00
CA ASP A 40 28.27 -1.36 -0.08
C ASP A 40 28.73 -1.60 -1.53
N GLU A 41 30.04 -1.58 -1.76
CA GLU A 41 30.61 -1.87 -3.08
C GLU A 41 30.23 -3.28 -3.55
N GLY A 42 29.74 -3.40 -4.79
CA GLY A 42 29.34 -4.68 -5.35
C GLY A 42 28.62 -4.58 -6.68
N LEU A 43 28.40 -5.74 -7.31
CA LEU A 43 27.81 -5.83 -8.64
C LEU A 43 26.40 -5.20 -8.73
N LEU A 44 25.60 -5.31 -7.69
CA LEU A 44 24.25 -4.71 -7.67
C LEU A 44 24.34 -3.19 -7.70
N ARG A 45 25.19 -2.59 -6.83
CA ARG A 45 25.46 -1.17 -6.82
C ARG A 45 25.91 -0.68 -8.19
N ASP A 46 26.94 -1.32 -8.79
CA ASP A 46 27.46 -0.95 -10.12
C ASP A 46 26.36 -0.97 -11.19
N GLN A 47 25.47 -1.97 -11.15
CA GLN A 47 24.35 -2.08 -12.10
C GLN A 47 23.34 -0.95 -11.93
N LEU A 48 23.01 -0.60 -10.69
CA LEU A 48 22.07 0.46 -10.38
C LEU A 48 22.64 1.84 -10.73
N GLU A 49 23.91 2.09 -10.42
CA GLU A 49 24.61 3.33 -10.84
C GLU A 49 24.66 3.49 -12.37
N ALA A 50 24.92 2.42 -13.10
CA ALA A 50 24.94 2.45 -14.57
C ALA A 50 23.59 2.81 -15.20
N CYS A 51 22.50 2.59 -14.47
CA CYS A 51 21.13 2.88 -14.89
C CYS A 51 20.68 4.31 -14.56
N ALA A 52 21.47 5.10 -13.83
CA ALA A 52 21.08 6.40 -13.25
C ALA A 52 20.54 7.43 -14.26
N SER A 53 20.89 7.32 -15.54
CA SER A 53 20.46 8.27 -16.57
C SER A 53 19.02 8.05 -17.06
N GLY A 54 18.35 6.97 -16.68
CA GLY A 54 17.03 6.61 -17.21
C GLY A 54 17.03 6.31 -18.72
N PRO A 55 15.91 6.49 -19.41
CA PRO A 55 14.63 7.02 -18.90
C PRO A 55 13.92 6.04 -17.94
N PHE A 56 13.16 6.59 -17.00
CA PHE A 56 12.35 5.80 -16.08
C PHE A 56 10.87 5.83 -16.49
N VAL A 57 10.22 4.69 -16.36
CA VAL A 57 8.80 4.52 -16.68
C VAL A 57 8.05 3.91 -15.49
N ARG A 58 6.75 4.12 -15.46
CA ARG A 58 5.85 3.52 -14.48
C ARG A 58 5.99 1.99 -14.47
N SER A 59 5.85 1.39 -13.28
CA SER A 59 5.91 -0.05 -13.09
C SER A 59 4.80 -0.55 -12.17
N ASP A 60 4.06 -1.57 -12.58
CA ASP A 60 3.09 -2.27 -11.73
C ASP A 60 3.77 -3.11 -10.63
N PHE A 61 5.08 -3.29 -10.70
CA PHE A 61 5.89 -3.86 -9.63
C PHE A 61 6.00 -2.91 -8.42
N SER A 62 5.87 -1.59 -8.65
CA SER A 62 5.90 -0.54 -7.64
C SER A 62 4.49 -0.20 -7.19
N ILE A 63 4.19 -0.46 -5.93
CA ILE A 63 2.88 -0.20 -5.30
C ILE A 63 3.04 0.94 -4.30
N GLY A 64 2.28 2.01 -4.49
CA GLY A 64 2.25 3.14 -3.57
C GLY A 64 1.44 2.78 -2.32
N HIS A 65 2.13 2.43 -1.22
CA HIS A 65 1.55 2.12 0.08
C HIS A 65 0.96 3.37 0.70
N ARG A 66 -0.37 3.49 0.76
CA ARG A 66 -1.09 4.70 1.22
C ARG A 66 -0.72 5.98 0.43
N GLY A 67 -0.20 5.82 -0.79
CA GLY A 67 0.41 6.87 -1.60
C GLY A 67 1.93 6.94 -1.46
N ALA A 68 2.48 8.04 -0.92
CA ALA A 68 3.91 8.25 -0.66
C ALA A 68 4.13 8.82 0.76
N PRO A 69 3.77 8.07 1.84
CA PRO A 69 3.65 8.61 3.18
C PRO A 69 4.99 8.86 3.90
N LEU A 70 6.14 8.60 3.26
CA LEU A 70 7.42 9.00 3.81
C LEU A 70 7.49 10.53 4.02
N GLN A 71 6.89 11.32 3.11
CA GLN A 71 6.92 12.78 3.15
C GLN A 71 5.57 13.45 2.84
N PHE A 72 4.51 12.69 2.62
CA PHE A 72 3.15 13.19 2.42
C PHE A 72 2.20 12.59 3.46
N HIS A 73 1.09 13.27 3.74
CA HIS A 73 0.06 12.72 4.61
C HIS A 73 -0.54 11.47 3.95
N GLU A 74 -0.59 10.36 4.67
CA GLU A 74 -1.11 9.10 4.13
C GLU A 74 -2.58 9.21 3.68
N HIS A 75 -2.96 8.50 2.62
CA HIS A 75 -4.32 8.45 2.09
C HIS A 75 -4.90 9.82 1.73
N THR A 76 -4.06 10.73 1.21
CA THR A 76 -4.47 12.03 0.71
C THR A 76 -4.28 12.14 -0.80
N LEU A 77 -5.02 13.04 -1.43
CA LEU A 77 -4.91 13.35 -2.86
C LEU A 77 -3.44 13.61 -3.24
N GLU A 78 -2.75 14.43 -2.45
CA GLU A 78 -1.36 14.85 -2.72
C GLU A 78 -0.40 13.67 -2.64
N SER A 79 -0.59 12.76 -1.66
CA SER A 79 0.20 11.55 -1.50
C SER A 79 0.04 10.62 -2.70
N TYR A 80 -1.17 10.43 -3.18
CA TYR A 80 -1.47 9.59 -4.35
C TYR A 80 -0.89 10.17 -5.65
N VAL A 81 -1.02 11.49 -5.84
CA VAL A 81 -0.44 12.18 -7.00
C VAL A 81 1.09 12.07 -6.98
N ALA A 82 1.72 12.23 -5.81
CA ALA A 82 3.16 12.07 -5.65
C ALA A 82 3.61 10.65 -6.00
N ALA A 83 2.93 9.61 -5.46
CA ALA A 83 3.24 8.21 -5.75
C ALA A 83 3.13 7.88 -7.25
N ALA A 84 2.08 8.36 -7.92
CA ALA A 84 1.90 8.17 -9.35
C ALA A 84 3.02 8.84 -10.17
N ARG A 85 3.47 10.05 -9.80
CA ARG A 85 4.60 10.74 -10.43
C ARG A 85 5.92 10.00 -10.22
N MET A 86 6.12 9.40 -9.05
CA MET A 86 7.27 8.53 -8.75
C MET A 86 7.26 7.24 -9.54
N GLY A 87 6.17 6.95 -10.28
CA GLY A 87 6.06 5.80 -11.16
C GLY A 87 5.44 4.55 -10.53
N ALA A 88 4.73 4.69 -9.39
CA ALA A 88 3.87 3.62 -8.90
C ALA A 88 2.82 3.26 -9.97
N GLY A 89 2.81 2.01 -10.39
CA GLY A 89 1.80 1.49 -11.33
C GLY A 89 0.49 1.15 -10.64
N ILE A 90 0.56 0.83 -9.35
CA ILE A 90 -0.58 0.47 -8.51
C ILE A 90 -0.63 1.44 -7.33
N LEU A 91 -1.83 1.91 -6.97
CA LEU A 91 -2.06 2.76 -5.80
C LEU A 91 -3.03 2.07 -4.84
N GLU A 92 -2.76 2.24 -3.56
CA GLU A 92 -3.54 1.65 -2.47
C GLU A 92 -4.44 2.70 -1.82
N CYS A 93 -5.69 2.29 -1.53
CA CYS A 93 -6.57 2.96 -0.56
C CYS A 93 -6.98 1.92 0.49
N ASP A 94 -6.57 2.13 1.73
CA ASP A 94 -7.11 1.40 2.87
C ASP A 94 -8.51 1.92 3.14
N VAL A 95 -9.50 1.05 3.08
CA VAL A 95 -10.91 1.42 3.09
C VAL A 95 -11.51 1.17 4.47
N THR A 96 -12.13 2.21 5.03
CA THR A 96 -12.97 2.16 6.22
C THR A 96 -14.32 2.82 5.93
N PHE A 97 -15.27 2.79 6.86
CA PHE A 97 -16.57 3.42 6.66
C PHE A 97 -16.88 4.47 7.75
N THR A 98 -17.59 5.51 7.34
CA THR A 98 -18.13 6.55 8.22
C THR A 98 -19.39 6.09 8.96
N LYS A 99 -19.91 6.94 9.88
CA LYS A 99 -21.14 6.67 10.61
C LYS A 99 -22.36 6.46 9.69
N ASP A 100 -22.41 7.17 8.58
CA ASP A 100 -23.42 7.05 7.53
C ASP A 100 -23.05 6.03 6.44
N ARG A 101 -22.01 5.19 6.71
CA ARG A 101 -21.58 4.04 5.89
C ARG A 101 -20.99 4.41 4.52
N GLU A 102 -20.49 5.64 4.39
CA GLU A 102 -19.73 6.03 3.21
C GLU A 102 -18.29 5.54 3.33
N LEU A 103 -17.73 4.99 2.25
CA LEU A 103 -16.36 4.46 2.25
C LEU A 103 -15.33 5.58 2.11
N VAL A 104 -14.31 5.55 2.97
CA VAL A 104 -13.21 6.55 2.99
C VAL A 104 -11.86 5.88 3.05
N CYS A 105 -10.81 6.55 2.54
CA CYS A 105 -9.45 6.04 2.57
C CYS A 105 -8.76 6.39 3.91
N ARG A 106 -8.69 5.43 4.86
CA ARG A 106 -7.94 5.52 6.11
C ARG A 106 -7.40 4.16 6.52
N HIS A 107 -6.17 4.15 7.06
CA HIS A 107 -5.46 2.90 7.39
C HIS A 107 -6.17 2.08 8.48
N SER A 108 -6.82 2.74 9.40
CA SER A 108 -7.64 2.09 10.43
C SER A 108 -8.94 2.84 10.60
N GLN A 109 -9.99 2.12 11.02
CA GLN A 109 -11.25 2.77 11.35
C GLN A 109 -11.11 3.80 12.48
N CYS A 110 -10.14 3.62 13.37
CA CYS A 110 -9.93 4.46 14.54
C CYS A 110 -8.52 5.09 14.56
N ASP A 111 -8.09 5.72 13.46
CA ASP A 111 -6.80 6.41 13.35
C ASP A 111 -6.91 7.93 13.17
N LEU A 112 -8.11 8.49 13.15
CA LEU A 112 -8.31 9.92 12.85
C LEU A 112 -7.55 10.85 13.81
N HIS A 113 -7.36 10.46 15.07
CA HIS A 113 -6.64 11.23 16.08
C HIS A 113 -5.12 11.27 15.85
N THR A 114 -4.57 10.31 15.09
CA THR A 114 -3.14 10.23 14.80
C THR A 114 -2.78 10.66 13.37
N THR A 115 -3.75 10.71 12.47
CA THR A 115 -3.54 10.93 11.03
C THR A 115 -4.25 12.17 10.49
N THR A 116 -5.06 12.85 11.32
CA THR A 116 -5.81 14.06 10.95
C THR A 116 -5.76 15.13 12.04
N ASN A 117 -6.32 16.29 11.72
CA ASN A 117 -6.46 17.40 12.66
C ASN A 117 -7.75 17.32 13.51
N ILE A 118 -8.45 16.19 13.61
CA ILE A 118 -9.76 16.06 14.27
C ILE A 118 -9.79 16.62 15.68
N LEU A 119 -8.73 16.39 16.48
CA LEU A 119 -8.66 16.87 17.86
C LEU A 119 -8.51 18.39 17.95
N ALA A 120 -8.03 19.06 16.90
CA ALA A 120 -7.95 20.52 16.85
C ALA A 120 -9.27 21.19 16.49
N ILE A 121 -10.31 20.43 16.13
CA ILE A 121 -11.65 20.91 15.78
C ILE A 121 -12.61 20.52 16.91
N PRO A 122 -12.96 21.42 17.86
CA PRO A 122 -13.66 21.04 19.07
C PRO A 122 -14.99 20.28 18.86
N GLN A 123 -15.73 20.64 17.81
CA GLN A 123 -17.02 20.01 17.49
C GLN A 123 -16.84 18.55 17.01
N LEU A 124 -15.72 18.26 16.30
CA LEU A 124 -15.39 16.93 15.82
C LEU A 124 -14.63 16.11 16.88
N ALA A 125 -13.75 16.74 17.65
CA ALA A 125 -13.12 16.12 18.81
C ALA A 125 -14.15 15.58 19.83
N ALA A 126 -15.29 16.27 20.00
CA ALA A 126 -16.37 15.82 20.85
C ALA A 126 -17.16 14.60 20.30
N ARG A 127 -16.90 14.18 19.06
CA ARG A 127 -17.46 12.96 18.45
C ARG A 127 -16.64 11.72 18.74
N CYS A 128 -15.34 11.91 19.04
CA CYS A 128 -14.43 10.79 19.28
C CYS A 128 -14.99 9.85 20.37
N SER A 129 -14.87 8.55 20.14
CA SER A 129 -15.28 7.52 21.11
C SER A 129 -14.52 7.64 22.44
N GLU A 130 -13.24 8.10 22.38
CA GLU A 130 -12.45 8.50 23.56
C GLU A 130 -11.88 9.89 23.31
N PRO A 131 -12.24 10.90 24.14
CA PRO A 131 -11.68 12.24 24.03
C PRO A 131 -10.18 12.23 24.41
N PHE A 132 -9.45 13.27 23.93
CA PHE A 132 -8.06 13.44 24.32
C PHE A 132 -7.90 13.51 25.85
N THR A 133 -7.01 12.66 26.35
CA THR A 133 -6.57 12.65 27.76
C THR A 133 -5.08 12.94 27.78
N PRO A 134 -4.62 13.99 28.47
CA PRO A 134 -3.21 14.36 28.54
C PRO A 134 -2.38 13.33 29.32
N ALA A 135 -1.08 13.24 28.99
CA ALA A 135 -0.14 12.45 29.75
C ALA A 135 -0.02 12.96 31.19
N THR A 136 0.22 12.04 32.13
CA THR A 136 0.77 12.38 33.44
C THR A 136 2.27 12.13 33.44
N LEU A 137 3.03 13.06 34.03
CA LEU A 137 4.49 12.98 34.08
C LEU A 137 4.96 12.84 35.53
N ASN A 138 6.01 12.06 35.73
CA ASN A 138 6.73 11.98 36.98
C ASN A 138 7.52 13.26 37.23
N ASP A 139 8.03 13.43 38.46
CA ASP A 139 8.84 14.60 38.85
C ASP A 139 10.14 14.77 38.01
N ASP A 140 10.64 13.68 37.42
CA ASP A 140 11.81 13.69 36.52
C ASP A 140 11.45 13.95 35.05
N GLY A 141 10.17 14.15 34.75
CA GLY A 141 9.66 14.40 33.41
C GLY A 141 9.40 13.14 32.55
N SER A 142 9.66 11.96 33.10
CA SER A 142 9.30 10.71 32.43
C SER A 142 7.78 10.50 32.42
N VAL A 143 7.26 9.77 31.40
CA VAL A 143 5.83 9.50 31.26
C VAL A 143 5.39 8.47 32.31
N GLU A 144 4.46 8.84 33.18
CA GLU A 144 3.79 7.93 34.12
C GLU A 144 2.59 7.24 33.43
N THR A 145 1.71 8.05 32.82
CA THR A 145 0.58 7.56 32.00
C THR A 145 0.63 8.28 30.66
N PRO A 146 0.62 7.55 29.53
CA PRO A 146 0.67 8.16 28.20
C PRO A 146 -0.60 8.94 27.88
N ALA A 147 -0.46 9.96 27.05
CA ALA A 147 -1.59 10.64 26.42
C ALA A 147 -2.35 9.70 25.50
N THR A 148 -3.68 9.77 25.52
CA THR A 148 -4.56 8.94 24.70
C THR A 148 -5.66 9.73 24.03
N ALA A 149 -6.15 9.23 22.91
CA ALA A 149 -7.41 9.59 22.27
C ALA A 149 -7.85 8.43 21.37
N ASN A 150 -9.13 8.30 21.07
CA ASN A 150 -9.62 7.34 20.08
C ASN A 150 -10.73 7.98 19.26
N CYS A 151 -10.48 8.22 17.97
CA CYS A 151 -11.41 8.87 17.05
C CYS A 151 -11.55 8.01 15.80
N CYS A 152 -12.75 7.50 15.57
CA CYS A 152 -13.03 6.55 14.51
C CYS A 152 -13.76 7.22 13.34
N THR A 153 -13.58 6.72 12.13
CA THR A 153 -14.38 7.15 10.96
C THR A 153 -15.87 6.91 11.21
N SER A 154 -16.22 5.82 11.91
CA SER A 154 -17.59 5.49 12.32
C SER A 154 -18.20 6.40 13.41
N ASP A 155 -17.40 7.28 14.01
CA ASP A 155 -17.90 8.28 14.97
C ASP A 155 -18.54 9.49 14.27
N ILE A 156 -18.18 9.73 13.01
CA ILE A 156 -18.51 10.92 12.23
C ILE A 156 -19.14 10.57 10.88
N THR A 157 -19.97 11.48 10.37
CA THR A 157 -20.54 11.37 9.02
C THR A 157 -19.54 11.77 7.95
N LEU A 158 -19.83 11.46 6.66
CA LEU A 158 -19.02 11.91 5.54
C LEU A 158 -18.88 13.45 5.48
N ASP A 159 -19.95 14.18 5.75
CA ASP A 159 -19.93 15.65 5.78
C ASP A 159 -19.02 16.19 6.89
N GLU A 160 -18.94 15.51 8.03
CA GLU A 160 -18.00 15.81 9.11
C GLU A 160 -16.58 15.41 8.74
N PHE A 161 -16.36 14.23 8.11
CA PHE A 161 -15.06 13.78 7.62
C PHE A 161 -14.43 14.76 6.61
N ARG A 162 -15.23 15.36 5.73
CA ARG A 162 -14.78 16.35 4.75
C ARG A 162 -14.27 17.67 5.35
N GLN A 163 -14.49 17.91 6.65
CA GLN A 163 -13.94 19.07 7.36
C GLN A 163 -12.53 18.82 7.89
N LEU A 164 -12.06 17.58 7.86
CA LEU A 164 -10.74 17.20 8.33
C LEU A 164 -9.66 17.48 7.28
N GLN A 165 -8.44 17.65 7.78
CA GLN A 165 -7.21 17.66 6.99
C GLN A 165 -6.29 16.54 7.50
N GLY A 166 -5.65 15.84 6.59
CA GLY A 166 -4.60 14.88 6.92
C GLY A 166 -3.38 15.59 7.53
N LYS A 167 -2.66 14.86 8.37
CA LYS A 167 -1.35 15.23 8.89
C LYS A 167 -0.40 14.04 8.78
N MET A 168 0.89 14.26 8.92
CA MET A 168 1.83 13.15 9.06
C MET A 168 1.41 12.28 10.25
N ASP A 169 1.36 10.98 10.05
CA ASP A 169 0.90 10.03 11.07
C ASP A 169 1.82 10.01 12.30
N GLY A 170 1.23 9.70 13.42
CA GLY A 170 1.87 9.63 14.71
C GLY A 170 1.22 10.54 15.76
N ALA A 171 1.50 10.23 17.02
CA ALA A 171 1.06 10.98 18.17
C ALA A 171 2.16 11.01 19.26
N ASN A 172 2.28 12.13 19.96
CA ASN A 172 3.21 12.25 21.08
C ASN A 172 2.55 11.67 22.35
N SER A 173 3.02 10.52 22.79
CA SER A 173 2.52 9.87 24.01
C SER A 173 2.86 10.61 25.31
N ALA A 174 3.80 11.56 25.28
CA ALA A 174 4.14 12.41 26.42
C ALA A 174 3.38 13.75 26.43
N ALA A 175 2.46 13.96 25.51
CA ALA A 175 1.78 15.23 25.33
C ALA A 175 0.86 15.59 26.49
N THR A 176 0.92 16.85 26.91
CA THR A 176 0.01 17.44 27.91
C THR A 176 -1.03 18.37 27.27
N SER A 177 -0.94 18.57 25.95
CA SER A 177 -1.88 19.37 25.17
C SER A 177 -2.23 18.67 23.85
N VAL A 178 -3.34 19.03 23.21
CA VAL A 178 -3.74 18.54 21.89
C VAL A 178 -2.71 18.92 20.82
N GLU A 179 -2.17 20.13 20.88
CA GLU A 179 -1.15 20.62 19.95
C GLU A 179 0.09 19.73 19.97
N ASP A 180 0.62 19.46 21.17
CA ASP A 180 1.77 18.58 21.34
C ASP A 180 1.48 17.13 20.91
N TYR A 181 0.24 16.65 21.15
CA TYR A 181 -0.16 15.32 20.78
C TYR A 181 -0.15 15.15 19.25
N LEU A 182 -0.70 16.10 18.54
CA LEU A 182 -0.75 16.09 17.07
C LEU A 182 0.61 16.27 16.41
N ALA A 183 1.61 16.78 17.10
CA ALA A 183 2.98 16.97 16.61
C ALA A 183 3.87 15.71 16.71
N GLY A 184 3.32 14.55 17.07
CA GLY A 184 4.07 13.33 17.42
C GLY A 184 4.63 12.51 16.27
N THR A 185 4.80 13.08 15.06
CA THR A 185 5.43 12.38 13.94
C THR A 185 6.89 12.02 14.23
N SER A 186 7.32 10.84 13.79
CA SER A 186 8.71 10.39 13.91
C SER A 186 9.68 11.37 13.24
N ASN A 187 10.80 11.69 13.91
CA ASN A 187 11.75 12.71 13.49
C ASN A 187 12.54 12.40 12.21
N TRP A 188 12.54 11.17 11.74
CA TRP A 188 13.13 10.74 10.47
C TRP A 188 12.21 10.95 9.27
N ARG A 189 10.92 11.26 9.49
CA ARG A 189 9.96 11.59 8.45
C ARG A 189 9.82 13.10 8.34
N THR A 190 9.81 13.60 7.12
CA THR A 190 9.62 15.03 6.86
C THR A 190 8.26 15.27 6.24
N ASP A 191 7.61 16.35 6.67
CA ASP A 191 6.38 16.83 6.05
C ASP A 191 6.74 17.83 4.94
N LEU A 192 6.23 17.61 3.73
CA LEU A 192 6.32 18.56 2.63
C LEU A 192 5.23 19.65 2.70
N TYR A 193 4.52 19.75 3.85
CA TYR A 193 3.47 20.74 4.09
C TYR A 193 2.38 20.73 3.03
N SER A 194 1.99 19.52 2.58
CA SER A 194 0.89 19.34 1.65
C SER A 194 -0.45 19.71 2.31
N SER A 195 -1.48 19.95 1.49
CA SER A 195 -2.81 20.36 1.99
C SER A 195 -3.49 19.27 2.81
N GLY A 196 -3.10 18.00 2.66
CA GLY A 196 -3.70 16.89 3.39
C GLY A 196 -5.16 16.65 3.00
N THR A 197 -5.50 16.75 1.72
CA THR A 197 -6.87 16.57 1.22
C THR A 197 -7.30 15.11 1.34
N LEU A 198 -8.20 14.83 2.29
CA LEU A 198 -8.78 13.52 2.48
C LEU A 198 -9.72 13.17 1.32
N VAL A 199 -9.83 11.89 1.01
CA VAL A 199 -10.68 11.39 -0.09
C VAL A 199 -11.56 10.24 0.36
N THR A 200 -12.75 10.13 -0.25
CA THR A 200 -13.56 8.92 -0.18
C THR A 200 -12.95 7.82 -1.05
N HIS A 201 -13.39 6.58 -0.87
CA HIS A 201 -12.98 5.48 -1.74
C HIS A 201 -13.42 5.75 -3.19
N ALA A 202 -14.65 6.20 -3.41
CA ALA A 202 -15.13 6.58 -4.75
C ALA A 202 -14.29 7.70 -5.38
N GLU A 203 -13.91 8.74 -4.62
CA GLU A 203 -13.04 9.82 -5.11
C GLU A 203 -11.62 9.30 -5.44
N SER A 204 -11.09 8.36 -4.64
CA SER A 204 -9.80 7.73 -4.94
C SER A 204 -9.82 6.92 -6.22
N ILE A 205 -10.91 6.21 -6.51
CA ILE A 205 -11.11 5.46 -7.76
C ILE A 205 -11.02 6.41 -8.98
N GLU A 206 -11.76 7.52 -8.96
CA GLU A 206 -11.71 8.50 -10.05
C GLU A 206 -10.33 9.16 -10.19
N LEU A 207 -9.67 9.46 -9.06
CA LEU A 207 -8.32 9.98 -9.06
C LEU A 207 -7.35 8.98 -9.71
N PHE A 208 -7.36 7.71 -9.29
CA PHE A 208 -6.44 6.68 -9.80
C PHE A 208 -6.68 6.40 -11.29
N LYS A 209 -7.94 6.41 -11.74
CA LYS A 209 -8.29 6.38 -13.17
C LYS A 209 -7.65 7.54 -13.93
N SER A 210 -7.77 8.76 -13.41
CA SER A 210 -7.20 9.96 -14.03
C SER A 210 -5.67 9.93 -14.10
N LEU A 211 -5.03 9.32 -13.10
CA LEU A 211 -3.60 9.08 -13.05
C LEU A 211 -3.16 7.87 -13.89
N GLY A 212 -4.10 7.08 -14.43
CA GLY A 212 -3.85 5.87 -15.20
C GLY A 212 -3.21 4.75 -14.36
N ALA A 213 -3.40 4.73 -13.05
CA ALA A 213 -2.89 3.72 -12.13
C ALA A 213 -3.88 2.54 -12.00
N ARG A 214 -3.36 1.35 -11.71
CA ARG A 214 -4.14 0.23 -11.17
C ARG A 214 -4.38 0.43 -9.68
N MET A 215 -5.23 -0.39 -9.08
CA MET A 215 -5.78 -0.16 -7.76
C MET A 215 -5.69 -1.41 -6.88
N THR A 216 -5.29 -1.21 -5.62
CA THR A 216 -5.26 -2.28 -4.63
C THR A 216 -5.92 -1.78 -3.33
N PRO A 217 -7.27 -1.76 -3.25
CA PRO A 217 -7.96 -1.36 -2.03
C PRO A 217 -7.82 -2.43 -0.96
N GLU A 218 -7.48 -2.03 0.27
CA GLU A 218 -7.56 -2.91 1.43
C GLU A 218 -8.90 -2.71 2.16
N LEU A 219 -9.68 -3.76 2.33
CA LEU A 219 -10.83 -3.74 3.23
C LEU A 219 -10.32 -3.87 4.66
N LYS A 220 -10.30 -2.78 5.41
CA LYS A 220 -9.80 -2.77 6.79
C LYS A 220 -10.76 -3.50 7.72
N SER A 221 -10.20 -4.25 8.66
CA SER A 221 -11.00 -4.88 9.72
C SER A 221 -11.74 -3.81 10.51
N PRO A 222 -13.08 -3.92 10.70
CA PRO A 222 -13.83 -2.99 11.52
C PRO A 222 -13.34 -2.98 12.97
N SER A 223 -13.26 -1.79 13.57
CA SER A 223 -12.99 -1.62 15.00
C SER A 223 -14.27 -1.42 15.82
N VAL A 224 -15.42 -1.70 15.22
CA VAL A 224 -16.76 -1.67 15.84
C VAL A 224 -17.42 -3.03 15.71
N GLU A 225 -18.43 -3.28 16.55
CA GLU A 225 -19.21 -4.50 16.47
C GLU A 225 -19.96 -4.59 15.13
N MET A 226 -19.85 -5.76 14.48
CA MET A 226 -20.58 -6.05 13.25
C MET A 226 -21.70 -7.07 13.51
N PRO A 227 -22.90 -6.92 12.93
CA PRO A 227 -23.34 -5.88 11.97
C PRO A 227 -23.39 -4.48 12.60
N PHE A 228 -22.71 -3.50 11.98
CA PHE A 228 -22.73 -2.12 12.44
C PHE A 228 -24.17 -1.57 12.43
N GLU A 229 -24.58 -0.95 13.55
CA GLU A 229 -25.96 -0.49 13.80
C GLU A 229 -27.03 -1.57 13.47
N GLY A 230 -26.67 -2.85 13.69
CA GLY A 230 -27.56 -4.00 13.56
C GLY A 230 -27.92 -4.43 12.14
N THR A 231 -27.51 -3.71 11.10
CA THR A 231 -27.90 -3.97 9.72
C THR A 231 -26.77 -3.99 8.69
N TYR A 232 -25.65 -3.32 8.94
CA TYR A 232 -24.52 -3.26 8.02
C TYR A 232 -23.53 -4.37 8.36
N SER A 233 -23.65 -5.50 7.66
CA SER A 233 -22.81 -6.69 7.89
C SER A 233 -21.42 -6.58 7.27
N GLN A 234 -20.51 -7.47 7.66
CA GLN A 234 -19.20 -7.59 7.01
C GLN A 234 -19.32 -7.85 5.51
N GLN A 235 -20.27 -8.69 5.08
CA GLN A 235 -20.52 -8.93 3.67
C GLN A 235 -21.06 -7.69 2.93
N ASN A 236 -21.90 -6.87 3.59
CA ASN A 236 -22.34 -5.60 2.99
C ASN A 236 -21.16 -4.66 2.76
N TYR A 237 -20.25 -4.57 3.72
CA TYR A 237 -19.04 -3.76 3.63
C TYR A 237 -18.11 -4.27 2.53
N ALA A 238 -17.85 -5.58 2.47
CA ALA A 238 -17.04 -6.20 1.44
C ALA A 238 -17.64 -6.04 0.02
N GLN A 239 -18.99 -6.12 -0.09
CA GLN A 239 -19.70 -5.92 -1.34
C GLN A 239 -19.65 -4.46 -1.81
N GLN A 240 -19.86 -3.52 -0.88
CA GLN A 240 -19.85 -2.08 -1.21
C GLN A 240 -18.51 -1.66 -1.82
N LEU A 241 -17.37 -2.15 -1.29
CA LEU A 241 -16.05 -1.90 -1.87
C LEU A 241 -16.00 -2.29 -3.35
N ILE A 242 -16.51 -3.45 -3.71
CA ILE A 242 -16.51 -3.92 -5.11
C ILE A 242 -17.53 -3.15 -5.96
N ASP A 243 -18.69 -2.82 -5.40
CA ASP A 243 -19.74 -2.11 -6.11
C ASP A 243 -19.32 -0.69 -6.53
N GLU A 244 -18.50 0.00 -5.73
CA GLU A 244 -17.96 1.30 -6.12
C GLU A 244 -17.06 1.22 -7.35
N TYR A 245 -16.25 0.15 -7.51
CA TYR A 245 -15.49 -0.10 -8.74
C TYR A 245 -16.39 -0.38 -9.95
N LYS A 246 -17.45 -1.15 -9.75
CA LYS A 246 -18.43 -1.43 -10.83
C LYS A 246 -19.14 -0.17 -11.27
N VAL A 247 -19.59 0.66 -10.31
CA VAL A 247 -20.25 1.96 -10.59
C VAL A 247 -19.31 2.88 -11.34
N ALA A 248 -18.03 2.93 -10.97
CA ALA A 248 -17.01 3.73 -11.65
C ALA A 248 -16.58 3.16 -13.01
N GLY A 249 -17.10 1.98 -13.42
CA GLY A 249 -16.75 1.33 -14.67
C GLY A 249 -15.31 0.84 -14.76
N VAL A 250 -14.68 0.53 -13.61
CA VAL A 250 -13.31 0.00 -13.57
C VAL A 250 -13.35 -1.50 -13.84
N PRO A 251 -12.59 -1.99 -14.84
CA PRO A 251 -12.54 -3.42 -15.11
C PRO A 251 -11.85 -4.16 -13.96
N ALA A 252 -12.35 -5.33 -13.57
CA ALA A 252 -11.79 -6.14 -12.50
C ALA A 252 -10.29 -6.46 -12.69
N SER A 253 -9.81 -6.51 -13.94
CA SER A 253 -8.39 -6.69 -14.27
C SER A 253 -7.47 -5.55 -13.78
N HIS A 254 -8.03 -4.40 -13.43
CA HIS A 254 -7.30 -3.25 -12.89
C HIS A 254 -7.34 -3.16 -11.36
N VAL A 255 -8.05 -4.08 -10.71
CA VAL A 255 -8.27 -4.06 -9.25
C VAL A 255 -7.76 -5.36 -8.62
N ARG A 256 -7.07 -5.22 -7.49
CA ARG A 256 -6.66 -6.30 -6.60
C ARG A 256 -7.14 -5.95 -5.20
N ALA A 257 -8.39 -6.28 -4.89
CA ALA A 257 -8.91 -6.09 -3.52
C ALA A 257 -8.12 -6.96 -2.54
N GLN A 258 -7.83 -6.42 -1.37
CA GLN A 258 -7.04 -7.12 -0.36
C GLN A 258 -7.69 -7.05 1.02
N SER A 259 -7.47 -8.08 1.84
CA SER A 259 -7.92 -8.13 3.24
C SER A 259 -7.05 -9.07 4.06
N PHE A 260 -6.88 -8.76 5.34
CA PHE A 260 -6.35 -9.68 6.36
C PHE A 260 -7.38 -10.71 6.80
N ASN A 261 -8.67 -10.45 6.58
CA ASN A 261 -9.73 -11.39 6.88
C ASN A 261 -9.96 -12.35 5.70
N ILE A 262 -9.63 -13.61 5.90
CA ILE A 262 -9.77 -14.66 4.87
C ILE A 262 -11.22 -14.84 4.40
N GLU A 263 -12.20 -14.56 5.27
CA GLU A 263 -13.63 -14.65 4.92
C GLU A 263 -14.05 -13.59 3.90
N ASP A 264 -13.42 -12.41 3.88
CA ASP A 264 -13.65 -11.39 2.85
C ASP A 264 -13.14 -11.88 1.49
N ILE A 265 -11.97 -12.52 1.48
CA ILE A 265 -11.38 -13.11 0.27
C ILE A 265 -12.29 -14.22 -0.27
N ALA A 266 -12.74 -15.14 0.62
CA ALA A 266 -13.67 -16.20 0.26
C ALA A 266 -14.98 -15.64 -0.30
N TYR A 267 -15.53 -14.60 0.34
CA TYR A 267 -16.74 -13.92 -0.13
C TYR A 267 -16.57 -13.38 -1.55
N TRP A 268 -15.47 -12.69 -1.86
CA TRP A 268 -15.22 -12.16 -3.21
C TRP A 268 -14.99 -13.28 -4.23
N ILE A 269 -14.31 -14.36 -3.87
CA ILE A 269 -14.10 -15.51 -4.77
C ILE A 269 -15.45 -16.13 -5.16
N GLU A 270 -16.36 -16.28 -4.20
CA GLU A 270 -17.67 -16.91 -4.41
C GLU A 270 -18.66 -15.97 -5.13
N ASN A 271 -18.74 -14.70 -4.72
CA ASN A 271 -19.81 -13.79 -5.15
C ASN A 271 -19.37 -12.79 -6.22
N GLU A 272 -18.07 -12.50 -6.33
CA GLU A 272 -17.47 -11.50 -7.22
C GLU A 272 -16.28 -12.10 -7.98
N SER A 273 -16.49 -13.22 -8.64
CA SER A 273 -15.44 -14.09 -9.19
C SER A 273 -14.40 -13.38 -10.07
N ASP A 274 -14.78 -12.31 -10.81
CA ASP A 274 -13.83 -11.55 -11.64
C ASP A 274 -12.85 -10.72 -10.80
N PHE A 275 -13.28 -10.20 -9.65
CA PHE A 275 -12.45 -9.52 -8.67
C PHE A 275 -11.76 -10.54 -7.76
N GLY A 276 -12.51 -11.53 -7.25
CA GLY A 276 -12.04 -12.54 -6.28
C GLY A 276 -10.86 -13.36 -6.76
N LYS A 277 -10.80 -13.76 -8.04
CA LYS A 277 -9.65 -14.49 -8.60
C LYS A 277 -8.33 -13.69 -8.55
N ARG A 278 -8.39 -12.38 -8.32
CA ARG A 278 -7.25 -11.44 -8.23
C ARG A 278 -7.06 -10.90 -6.82
N ALA A 279 -7.95 -11.24 -5.90
CA ALA A 279 -7.88 -10.78 -4.51
C ALA A 279 -6.59 -11.21 -3.84
N ILE A 280 -6.09 -10.37 -2.95
CA ILE A 280 -4.85 -10.57 -2.20
C ILE A 280 -5.21 -10.92 -0.76
N TYR A 281 -4.81 -12.10 -0.30
CA TYR A 281 -4.84 -12.42 1.11
C TYR A 281 -3.60 -11.82 1.80
N LEU A 282 -3.83 -10.85 2.67
CA LEU A 282 -2.77 -10.25 3.48
C LEU A 282 -2.42 -11.19 4.64
N GLU A 283 -1.15 -11.52 4.78
CA GLU A 283 -0.70 -12.41 5.84
C GLU A 283 -0.65 -11.70 7.18
N GLY A 284 -1.56 -12.05 8.07
CA GLY A 284 -1.67 -11.51 9.43
C GLY A 284 -1.51 -12.54 10.53
N ARG A 285 -1.36 -13.83 10.19
CA ARG A 285 -1.29 -14.93 11.19
C ARG A 285 -0.08 -14.84 12.12
N TYR A 286 0.95 -14.08 11.73
CA TYR A 286 2.09 -13.82 12.62
C TYR A 286 1.70 -13.13 13.95
N ALA A 287 0.50 -12.55 14.05
CA ALA A 287 -0.04 -11.99 15.29
C ALA A 287 -0.61 -13.08 16.23
N ASP A 288 -0.86 -14.30 15.74
CA ASP A 288 -1.28 -15.43 16.53
C ASP A 288 -0.05 -16.15 17.12
N PRO A 289 0.05 -16.30 18.46
CA PRO A 289 1.18 -16.99 19.09
C PRO A 289 1.34 -18.47 18.69
N SER A 290 0.31 -19.09 18.11
CA SER A 290 0.36 -20.46 17.60
C SER A 290 1.01 -20.59 16.23
N PHE A 291 1.10 -19.47 15.48
CA PHE A 291 1.71 -19.42 14.16
C PHE A 291 3.20 -19.07 14.25
N ASP A 292 4.04 -19.93 13.68
CA ASP A 292 5.48 -19.68 13.55
C ASP A 292 5.87 -19.74 12.06
N PRO A 293 6.28 -18.62 11.42
CA PRO A 293 6.67 -18.59 10.02
C PRO A 293 7.88 -19.48 9.70
N LEU A 294 8.64 -19.92 10.72
CA LEU A 294 9.77 -20.84 10.56
C LEU A 294 9.36 -22.31 10.67
N ASN A 295 8.14 -22.60 11.12
CA ASN A 295 7.64 -23.96 11.36
C ASN A 295 6.36 -24.24 10.54
N GLN A 296 6.53 -24.89 9.39
CA GLN A 296 5.43 -25.22 8.47
C GLN A 296 4.26 -25.97 9.14
N ALA A 297 4.52 -26.74 10.19
CA ALA A 297 3.47 -27.49 10.90
C ALA A 297 2.48 -26.60 11.66
N THR A 298 2.78 -25.30 11.80
CA THR A 298 1.93 -24.31 12.47
C THR A 298 1.11 -23.47 11.49
N TRP A 299 1.31 -23.63 10.17
CA TRP A 299 0.63 -22.83 9.17
C TRP A 299 -0.77 -23.37 8.91
N GLU A 300 -1.75 -22.80 9.58
CA GLU A 300 -3.16 -23.16 9.42
C GLU A 300 -3.97 -21.91 9.00
N PRO A 301 -4.60 -21.92 7.81
CA PRO A 301 -4.51 -22.94 6.75
C PRO A 301 -3.09 -23.05 6.16
N SER A 302 -2.75 -24.25 5.67
CA SER A 302 -1.51 -24.50 4.93
C SER A 302 -1.51 -23.80 3.57
N MET A 303 -0.34 -23.71 2.91
CA MET A 303 -0.24 -23.09 1.56
C MET A 303 -1.13 -23.82 0.54
N GLN A 304 -1.26 -25.14 0.63
CA GLN A 304 -2.13 -25.92 -0.26
C GLN A 304 -3.60 -25.63 0.02
N GLU A 305 -4.02 -25.54 1.27
CA GLU A 305 -5.39 -25.18 1.62
C GLU A 305 -5.76 -23.78 1.15
N LEU A 306 -4.86 -22.80 1.22
CA LEU A 306 -5.09 -21.49 0.62
C LEU A 306 -5.38 -21.59 -0.89
N ILE A 307 -4.60 -22.39 -1.63
CA ILE A 307 -4.83 -22.66 -3.06
C ILE A 307 -6.18 -23.34 -3.28
N ASP A 308 -6.54 -24.33 -2.45
CA ASP A 308 -7.80 -25.07 -2.56
C ASP A 308 -9.02 -24.17 -2.27
N MET A 309 -8.88 -23.16 -1.40
CA MET A 309 -9.87 -22.11 -1.17
C MET A 309 -9.99 -21.13 -2.35
N GLY A 310 -9.14 -21.21 -3.38
CA GLY A 310 -9.15 -20.32 -4.53
C GLY A 310 -8.24 -19.10 -4.41
N ILE A 311 -7.51 -18.93 -3.32
CA ILE A 311 -6.54 -17.85 -3.14
C ILE A 311 -5.37 -18.06 -4.10
N ARG A 312 -4.95 -17.02 -4.78
CA ARG A 312 -3.85 -17.05 -5.76
C ARG A 312 -2.71 -16.10 -5.42
N VAL A 313 -3.00 -15.06 -4.64
CA VAL A 313 -2.02 -14.04 -4.25
C VAL A 313 -1.98 -13.94 -2.73
N LEU A 314 -0.79 -14.11 -2.17
CA LEU A 314 -0.51 -13.97 -0.74
C LEU A 314 0.45 -12.79 -0.53
N ALA A 315 0.17 -11.95 0.46
CA ALA A 315 1.00 -10.78 0.74
C ALA A 315 1.49 -10.78 2.21
N PRO A 316 2.62 -11.44 2.49
CA PRO A 316 3.28 -11.34 3.80
C PRO A 316 4.14 -10.09 3.91
N PRO A 317 4.47 -9.64 5.15
CA PRO A 317 5.46 -8.61 5.38
C PRO A 317 6.87 -9.06 4.91
N THR A 318 7.71 -8.11 4.57
CA THR A 318 9.04 -8.38 3.99
C THR A 318 9.86 -9.40 4.79
N TRP A 319 9.89 -9.27 6.11
CA TRP A 319 10.68 -10.13 6.99
C TRP A 319 10.27 -11.61 6.97
N MET A 320 9.03 -11.95 6.59
CA MET A 320 8.61 -13.35 6.45
C MET A 320 9.16 -14.00 5.18
N LEU A 321 9.52 -13.20 4.18
CA LEU A 321 9.97 -13.70 2.87
C LEU A 321 11.49 -13.94 2.78
N VAL A 322 12.25 -13.38 3.71
CA VAL A 322 13.72 -13.45 3.70
C VAL A 322 14.27 -13.85 5.06
N THR A 323 15.50 -14.34 5.05
CA THR A 323 16.26 -14.67 6.27
C THR A 323 17.74 -14.41 6.04
N ASN A 324 18.50 -14.20 7.13
CA ASN A 324 19.96 -14.19 7.10
C ASN A 324 20.50 -15.63 7.05
N LYS A 325 21.33 -15.93 6.06
CA LYS A 325 22.11 -17.16 5.98
C LYS A 325 23.55 -16.83 5.67
N ASP A 326 24.43 -17.07 6.64
CA ASP A 326 25.87 -16.84 6.51
C ASP A 326 26.23 -15.40 6.08
N GLY A 327 25.55 -14.39 6.64
CA GLY A 327 25.75 -12.98 6.32
C GLY A 327 25.15 -12.54 4.98
N ARG A 328 24.18 -13.28 4.42
CA ARG A 328 23.51 -12.96 3.17
C ARG A 328 22.00 -13.02 3.35
N ILE A 329 21.31 -12.10 2.70
CA ILE A 329 19.86 -12.16 2.57
C ILE A 329 19.52 -13.27 1.56
N VAL A 330 18.67 -14.21 1.96
CA VAL A 330 18.20 -15.30 1.09
C VAL A 330 16.68 -15.50 1.30
N PRO A 331 15.96 -16.15 0.34
CA PRO A 331 14.57 -16.51 0.54
C PRO A 331 14.38 -17.37 1.80
N SER A 332 13.34 -17.08 2.57
CA SER A 332 12.92 -17.87 3.71
C SER A 332 12.27 -19.19 3.26
N ASN A 333 12.16 -20.17 4.19
CA ASN A 333 11.39 -21.38 3.92
C ASN A 333 9.91 -21.06 3.62
N TYR A 334 9.35 -20.05 4.30
CA TYR A 334 7.98 -19.59 4.05
C TYR A 334 7.77 -19.18 2.59
N ALA A 335 8.68 -18.36 2.05
CA ALA A 335 8.64 -17.92 0.65
C ALA A 335 8.78 -19.07 -0.33
N VAL A 336 9.70 -20.02 -0.05
CA VAL A 336 9.94 -21.20 -0.91
C VAL A 336 8.68 -22.09 -0.97
N GLU A 337 8.08 -22.41 0.15
CA GLU A 337 6.88 -23.26 0.23
C GLU A 337 5.65 -22.59 -0.39
N ALA A 338 5.44 -21.29 -0.16
CA ALA A 338 4.36 -20.54 -0.78
C ALA A 338 4.46 -20.57 -2.33
N ARG A 339 5.67 -20.37 -2.86
CA ARG A 339 5.94 -20.46 -4.31
C ARG A 339 5.78 -21.90 -4.83
N ALA A 340 6.23 -22.89 -4.09
CA ALA A 340 6.11 -24.30 -4.47
C ALA A 340 4.64 -24.75 -4.54
N ALA A 341 3.77 -24.20 -3.68
CA ALA A 341 2.32 -24.42 -3.71
C ALA A 341 1.64 -23.71 -4.90
N GLY A 342 2.32 -22.78 -5.59
CA GLY A 342 1.80 -22.03 -6.74
C GLY A 342 1.21 -20.65 -6.39
N LEU A 343 1.38 -20.18 -5.16
CA LEU A 343 1.00 -18.82 -4.76
C LEU A 343 1.91 -17.78 -5.42
N GLN A 344 1.31 -16.70 -5.91
CA GLN A 344 2.02 -15.49 -6.26
C GLN A 344 2.21 -14.67 -5.00
N LEU A 345 3.36 -13.99 -4.88
CA LEU A 345 3.71 -13.20 -3.70
C LEU A 345 3.77 -11.72 -4.04
N ILE A 346 3.14 -10.91 -3.21
CA ILE A 346 3.33 -9.46 -3.08
C ILE A 346 3.83 -9.23 -1.65
N THR A 347 4.57 -8.15 -1.39
CA THR A 347 5.07 -7.91 -0.01
C THR A 347 4.97 -6.46 0.39
N TRP A 348 4.89 -6.21 1.69
CA TRP A 348 4.77 -4.91 2.36
C TRP A 348 5.72 -4.83 3.56
N THR A 349 6.33 -3.70 3.90
CA THR A 349 6.45 -2.51 3.07
C THR A 349 7.86 -1.96 3.20
N LEU A 350 8.41 -1.44 2.13
CA LEU A 350 9.70 -0.74 2.13
C LEU A 350 9.54 0.73 2.52
N GLU A 351 10.62 1.36 2.96
CA GLU A 351 10.71 2.80 3.27
C GLU A 351 9.82 3.26 4.45
N ARG A 352 9.46 2.33 5.37
CA ARG A 352 8.67 2.61 6.57
C ARG A 352 9.41 2.36 7.88
N SER A 353 10.65 1.93 7.83
CA SER A 353 11.43 1.53 9.01
C SER A 353 12.22 2.67 9.65
N GLY A 354 12.31 3.83 9.04
CA GLY A 354 13.30 4.85 9.40
C GLY A 354 14.70 4.52 8.89
N PRO A 355 15.75 5.20 9.38
CA PRO A 355 17.13 4.89 9.00
C PRO A 355 17.50 3.44 9.33
N LEU A 356 18.11 2.74 8.36
CA LEU A 356 18.42 1.30 8.50
C LEU A 356 19.66 1.01 9.31
N SER A 357 20.48 2.03 9.65
CA SER A 357 21.68 1.89 10.50
C SER A 357 21.42 1.27 11.88
N GLY A 358 20.16 1.15 12.30
CA GLY A 358 19.73 0.46 13.52
C GLY A 358 19.13 -0.93 13.29
N GLY A 359 19.35 -1.55 12.09
CA GLY A 359 18.81 -2.88 11.76
C GLY A 359 17.39 -2.88 11.20
N GLY A 360 16.80 -1.71 10.85
CA GLY A 360 15.54 -1.57 10.11
C GLY A 360 14.26 -1.98 10.84
N GLY A 361 14.32 -2.28 12.13
CA GLY A 361 13.15 -2.54 12.98
C GLY A 361 12.28 -3.71 12.53
N TRP A 362 10.96 -3.55 12.68
CA TRP A 362 10.02 -4.66 12.51
C TRP A 362 10.03 -5.26 11.10
N TYR A 363 10.14 -4.43 10.04
CA TYR A 363 10.11 -4.92 8.65
C TYR A 363 11.39 -5.65 8.24
N TYR A 364 12.48 -5.50 8.99
CA TYR A 364 13.78 -6.11 8.73
C TYR A 364 14.21 -7.11 9.80
N GLN A 365 13.35 -7.46 10.76
CA GLN A 365 13.69 -8.25 11.95
C GLN A 365 14.36 -9.60 11.66
N SER A 366 14.10 -10.21 10.49
CA SER A 366 14.73 -11.48 10.08
C SER A 366 16.14 -11.32 9.52
N ILE A 367 16.57 -10.07 9.26
CA ILE A 367 17.87 -9.72 8.67
C ILE A 367 18.52 -8.52 9.40
N ALA A 368 18.01 -8.15 10.58
CA ALA A 368 18.43 -6.96 11.32
C ALA A 368 19.94 -6.93 11.65
N ASP A 369 20.55 -8.09 11.84
CA ASP A 369 21.98 -8.25 12.17
C ASP A 369 22.94 -8.07 10.96
N ILE A 370 22.37 -7.93 9.76
CA ILE A 370 23.11 -7.66 8.51
C ILE A 370 22.53 -6.44 7.77
N THR A 371 21.76 -5.60 8.46
CA THR A 371 21.17 -4.38 7.93
C THR A 371 21.75 -3.20 8.68
N ASP A 372 22.60 -2.38 8.07
CA ASP A 372 23.37 -1.35 8.77
C ASP A 372 23.50 -0.01 8.04
N ASN A 373 23.02 0.07 6.78
CA ASN A 373 22.96 1.31 5.99
C ASN A 373 21.66 1.39 5.19
N ASP A 374 21.28 2.60 4.74
CA ASP A 374 20.02 2.80 4.03
C ASP A 374 20.00 2.16 2.63
N GLY A 375 21.17 1.91 2.03
CA GLY A 375 21.32 1.21 0.76
C GLY A 375 20.85 -0.25 0.82
N ASP A 376 20.81 -0.87 2.00
CA ASP A 376 20.32 -2.23 2.22
C ASP A 376 18.87 -2.46 1.80
N VAL A 377 18.08 -1.39 1.69
CA VAL A 377 16.74 -1.48 1.09
C VAL A 377 16.79 -2.03 -0.33
N LEU A 378 17.84 -1.70 -1.11
CA LEU A 378 18.02 -2.18 -2.47
C LEU A 378 18.55 -3.62 -2.49
N ASN A 379 19.37 -4.02 -1.52
CA ASN A 379 19.80 -5.41 -1.34
C ASN A 379 18.61 -6.33 -1.01
N LEU A 380 17.75 -5.91 -0.07
CA LEU A 380 16.52 -6.62 0.24
C LEU A 380 15.59 -6.69 -1.00
N LEU A 381 15.39 -5.57 -1.69
CA LEU A 381 14.53 -5.50 -2.87
C LEU A 381 15.02 -6.42 -4.00
N ASP A 382 16.34 -6.56 -4.19
CA ASP A 382 16.91 -7.46 -5.20
C ASP A 382 16.58 -8.92 -4.87
N VAL A 383 16.77 -9.36 -3.63
CA VAL A 383 16.40 -10.73 -3.20
C VAL A 383 14.91 -10.98 -3.34
N LEU A 384 14.06 -10.04 -2.91
CA LEU A 384 12.60 -10.14 -3.05
C LEU A 384 12.20 -10.29 -4.53
N ALA A 385 12.78 -9.50 -5.43
CA ALA A 385 12.43 -9.50 -6.84
C ALA A 385 13.00 -10.66 -7.64
N GLN A 386 14.27 -11.04 -7.39
CA GLN A 386 14.99 -11.99 -8.23
C GLN A 386 14.95 -13.42 -7.66
N ASP A 387 15.12 -13.57 -6.35
CA ASP A 387 15.26 -14.89 -5.72
C ASP A 387 13.90 -15.38 -5.17
N VAL A 388 13.18 -14.55 -4.41
CA VAL A 388 11.80 -14.85 -3.96
C VAL A 388 10.83 -14.78 -5.13
N GLY A 389 11.01 -13.83 -6.05
CA GLY A 389 10.18 -13.65 -7.23
C GLY A 389 8.81 -13.06 -6.93
N VAL A 390 8.75 -12.08 -6.02
CA VAL A 390 7.52 -11.31 -5.79
C VAL A 390 7.07 -10.60 -7.07
N ILE A 391 5.77 -10.40 -7.22
CA ILE A 391 5.16 -9.73 -8.38
C ILE A 391 4.88 -8.25 -8.14
N GLY A 392 5.04 -7.76 -6.90
CA GLY A 392 4.86 -6.37 -6.51
C GLY A 392 5.37 -6.12 -5.10
N VAL A 393 5.76 -4.86 -4.84
CA VAL A 393 6.27 -4.42 -3.54
C VAL A 393 5.62 -3.10 -3.15
N PHE A 394 5.02 -3.08 -1.98
CA PHE A 394 4.52 -1.86 -1.35
C PHE A 394 5.67 -1.01 -0.82
N SER A 395 5.59 0.29 -1.01
CA SER A 395 6.59 1.23 -0.52
C SER A 395 5.99 2.56 -0.09
N ASP A 396 6.45 3.09 1.04
CA ASP A 396 6.13 4.45 1.49
C ASP A 396 6.81 5.53 0.62
N TRP A 397 7.77 5.11 -0.25
CA TRP A 397 8.40 5.94 -1.26
C TRP A 397 8.58 5.18 -2.57
N PRO A 398 7.53 5.10 -3.40
CA PRO A 398 7.50 4.26 -4.60
C PRO A 398 8.65 4.48 -5.58
N ALA A 399 9.27 5.67 -5.56
CA ALA A 399 10.42 5.98 -6.41
C ALA A 399 11.56 4.96 -6.28
N THR A 400 11.84 4.45 -5.08
CA THR A 400 12.87 3.43 -4.81
C THR A 400 12.58 2.15 -5.59
N VAL A 401 11.35 1.65 -5.49
CA VAL A 401 10.92 0.42 -6.19
C VAL A 401 10.85 0.64 -7.69
N THR A 402 10.34 1.80 -8.13
CA THR A 402 10.26 2.17 -9.56
C THR A 402 11.65 2.25 -10.19
N TYR A 403 12.59 2.91 -9.52
CA TYR A 403 13.99 3.01 -9.99
C TYR A 403 14.60 1.61 -10.17
N TYR A 404 14.55 0.79 -9.11
CA TYR A 404 15.03 -0.59 -9.15
C TYR A 404 14.38 -1.39 -10.28
N ALA A 405 13.06 -1.34 -10.43
CA ALA A 405 12.32 -2.08 -11.44
C ALA A 405 12.76 -1.73 -12.88
N ASN A 406 13.04 -0.44 -13.12
CA ASN A 406 13.56 0.02 -14.41
C ASN A 406 14.99 -0.51 -14.66
N CYS A 407 15.88 -0.39 -13.67
CA CYS A 407 17.27 -0.82 -13.78
C CYS A 407 17.43 -2.34 -13.96
N LYS A 408 16.51 -3.12 -13.41
CA LYS A 408 16.50 -4.60 -13.54
C LYS A 408 15.63 -5.11 -14.70
N GLY A 409 15.06 -4.20 -15.52
CA GLY A 409 14.25 -4.56 -16.69
C GLY A 409 12.93 -5.26 -16.36
N ILE A 410 12.36 -5.03 -15.17
CA ILE A 410 11.08 -5.60 -14.74
C ILE A 410 9.92 -4.60 -14.78
N ALA A 411 10.19 -3.32 -15.06
CA ALA A 411 9.19 -2.26 -15.07
C ALA A 411 8.00 -2.54 -16.02
N LEU A 412 8.26 -3.19 -17.15
CA LEU A 412 7.26 -3.46 -18.19
C LEU A 412 6.88 -4.94 -18.26
N ARG A 413 7.13 -5.73 -17.23
CA ARG A 413 6.68 -7.13 -17.22
C ARG A 413 5.16 -7.18 -17.24
N PRO A 414 4.54 -7.90 -18.18
CA PRO A 414 3.10 -8.06 -18.19
C PRO A 414 2.65 -8.81 -16.93
N ASP A 415 1.47 -8.43 -16.47
CA ASP A 415 0.80 -9.13 -15.37
C ASP A 415 0.63 -10.62 -15.75
N LYS A 416 1.18 -11.52 -14.95
CA LYS A 416 1.14 -12.97 -15.21
C LYS A 416 -0.13 -13.64 -14.66
N ILE A 417 -1.07 -12.85 -14.13
CA ILE A 417 -2.36 -13.36 -13.67
C ILE A 417 -3.33 -13.23 -14.84
N GLU A 418 -3.51 -14.28 -15.60
CA GLU A 418 -4.60 -14.46 -16.55
C GLU A 418 -5.86 -14.96 -15.83
#